data_4e425ead3e5b8c4ece2a534be2a2ce1f
#
_entry.id   4e425ead3e5b8c4ece2a534be2a2ce1f
#
_cell.length_a   1.000
_cell.length_b   1.000
_cell.length_c   1.000
_cell.angle_alpha   90.00
_cell.angle_beta   90.00
_cell.angle_gamma   90.00
#
_symmetry.space_group_name_H-M   'P 1'
#
loop_
_entity.id
_entity.type
_entity.pdbx_description
1 polymer ?
#
loop_
_entity_poly.entity_id
_entity_poly.type
_entity_poly.pdbx_seq_one_letter_code
_entity_poly.pdbx_strand_id
1 'polypeptide(L)' 'MRKYRVVIEETVSEEFEIEANSEEDAVSRAIQEYEAGNFVVGSDNVECRRISVVDKDGELTDWIMF' A
#
# COMPACT_ATOMS: atom_id res chain seq x y z
N MET A 1 3.26 5.22 -16.98
CA MET A 1 2.62 5.16 -15.65
C MET A 1 3.26 6.18 -14.73
N ARG A 2 2.51 6.64 -13.74
CA ARG A 2 3.03 7.54 -12.70
C ARG A 2 3.38 6.74 -11.46
N LYS A 3 4.25 7.29 -10.62
CA LYS A 3 4.59 6.68 -9.34
C LYS A 3 3.63 7.17 -8.26
N TYR A 4 3.14 6.24 -7.46
CA TYR A 4 2.32 6.53 -6.29
C TYR A 4 2.99 5.92 -5.07
N ARG A 5 2.83 6.58 -3.93
CA ARG A 5 3.25 6.03 -2.65
C ARG A 5 2.02 5.44 -1.96
N VAL A 6 2.15 4.21 -1.49
CA VAL A 6 1.08 3.53 -0.76
C VAL A 6 1.59 3.15 0.62
N VAL A 7 0.73 3.19 1.60
CA VAL A 7 1.04 2.75 2.95
C VAL A 7 0.23 1.49 3.24
N ILE A 8 0.93 0.44 3.61
CA ILE A 8 0.31 -0.79 4.07
C ILE A 8 0.52 -0.84 5.58
N GLU A 9 -0.56 -0.99 6.31
CA GLU A 9 -0.52 -1.05 7.75
C GLU A 9 -0.94 -2.43 8.23
N GLU A 10 -0.07 -3.00 9.04
CA GLU A 10 -0.30 -4.24 9.75
C GLU A 10 -0.10 -3.95 11.24
N THR A 11 0.64 -4.79 11.94
CA THR A 11 1.14 -4.48 13.28
C THR A 11 2.17 -3.36 13.21
N VAL A 12 2.92 -3.32 12.10
CA VAL A 12 3.90 -2.28 11.78
C VAL A 12 3.52 -1.69 10.43
N SER A 13 3.60 -0.36 10.30
CA SER A 13 3.34 0.31 9.04
C SER A 13 4.62 0.51 8.24
N GLU A 14 4.51 0.37 6.92
CA GLU A 14 5.60 0.71 6.01
C GLU A 14 5.08 1.41 4.76
N GLU A 15 5.93 2.24 4.16
CA GLU A 15 5.60 2.99 2.96
C GLU A 15 6.40 2.43 1.79
N PHE A 16 5.72 2.17 0.68
CA PHE A 16 6.34 1.68 -0.55
C PHE A 16 5.97 2.57 -1.72
N GLU A 17 6.84 2.63 -2.72
CA GLU A 17 6.55 3.32 -3.97
C GLU A 17 6.06 2.32 -5.01
N ILE A 18 5.08 2.73 -5.82
CA ILE A 18 4.55 1.90 -6.89
C ILE A 18 4.15 2.77 -8.08
N GLU A 19 4.42 2.28 -9.28
CA GLU A 19 4.01 2.93 -10.51
C GLU A 19 2.62 2.43 -10.91
N ALA A 20 1.74 3.37 -11.28
CA ALA A 20 0.37 3.05 -11.63
C ALA A 20 -0.24 4.17 -12.48
N ASN A 21 -1.43 3.91 -13.00
CA ASN A 21 -2.16 4.87 -13.83
C ASN A 21 -3.13 5.74 -13.03
N SER A 22 -3.49 5.31 -11.83
CA SER A 22 -4.41 6.01 -10.94
C SER A 22 -4.21 5.52 -9.51
N GLU A 23 -4.85 6.18 -8.55
CA GLU A 23 -4.80 5.74 -7.14
C GLU A 23 -5.41 4.36 -6.97
N GLU A 24 -6.53 4.09 -7.65
CA GLU A 24 -7.18 2.77 -7.59
C GLU A 24 -6.27 1.69 -8.16
N ASP A 25 -5.62 1.98 -9.28
CA ASP A 25 -4.67 1.06 -9.89
C ASP A 25 -3.46 0.84 -8.97
N ALA A 26 -3.01 1.90 -8.28
CA ALA A 26 -1.91 1.80 -7.31
C ALA A 26 -2.27 0.85 -6.17
N VAL A 27 -3.48 0.94 -5.64
CA VAL A 27 -3.94 0.04 -4.59
C VAL A 27 -3.94 -1.41 -5.09
N SER A 28 -4.52 -1.65 -6.26
CA SER A 28 -4.61 -2.99 -6.84
C SER A 28 -3.23 -3.60 -7.06
N ARG A 29 -2.32 -2.83 -7.64
CA ARG A 29 -0.95 -3.30 -7.91
C ARG A 29 -0.17 -3.53 -6.61
N ALA A 30 -0.37 -2.65 -5.61
CA ALA A 30 0.30 -2.79 -4.32
C ALA A 30 -0.15 -4.05 -3.58
N ILE A 31 -1.44 -4.37 -3.63
CA ILE A 31 -1.96 -5.60 -3.04
C ILE A 31 -1.34 -6.82 -3.72
N GLN A 32 -1.23 -6.80 -5.05
CA GLN A 32 -0.57 -7.88 -5.80
C GLN A 32 0.88 -8.05 -5.39
N GLU A 33 1.62 -6.94 -5.25
CA GLU A 33 3.02 -6.98 -4.82
C GLU A 33 3.16 -7.51 -3.40
N TYR A 34 2.25 -7.13 -2.51
CA TYR A 34 2.24 -7.65 -1.15
C TYR A 34 1.99 -9.15 -1.13
N GLU A 35 1.00 -9.62 -1.87
CA GLU A 35 0.66 -11.05 -1.91
C GLU A 35 1.76 -11.87 -2.58
N ALA A 36 2.48 -11.29 -3.53
CA ALA A 36 3.62 -11.93 -4.18
C ALA A 36 4.89 -11.94 -3.31
N GLY A 37 4.87 -11.25 -2.16
CA GLY A 37 6.02 -11.20 -1.25
C GLY A 37 7.05 -10.14 -1.61
N ASN A 38 6.75 -9.23 -2.54
CA ASN A 38 7.68 -8.17 -2.94
C ASN A 38 7.61 -6.96 -2.02
N PHE A 39 6.46 -6.73 -1.39
CA PHE A 39 6.29 -5.71 -0.36
C PHE A 39 6.20 -6.42 0.98
N VAL A 40 7.26 -6.36 1.77
CA VAL A 40 7.35 -7.05 3.05
C VAL A 40 7.29 -6.04 4.19
N VAL A 41 6.34 -6.21 5.09
CA VAL A 41 6.24 -5.47 6.34
C VAL A 41 6.71 -6.41 7.44
N GLY A 42 7.45 -5.90 8.40
CA GLY A 42 8.23 -6.70 9.33
C GLY A 42 7.46 -7.47 10.41
N SER A 43 6.28 -8.01 10.10
CA SER A 43 5.50 -8.80 11.05
C SER A 43 5.02 -10.10 10.42
N ASP A 44 5.17 -11.20 11.14
CA ASP A 44 4.74 -12.52 10.68
C ASP A 44 3.29 -12.85 11.03
N ASN A 45 2.70 -12.14 12.00
CA ASN A 45 1.33 -12.38 12.45
C ASN A 45 0.47 -11.15 12.18
N VAL A 46 -0.25 -11.17 11.08
CA VAL A 46 -1.11 -10.07 10.67
C VAL A 46 -2.56 -10.41 10.96
N GLU A 47 -3.17 -9.70 11.91
CA GLU A 47 -4.59 -9.87 12.22
C GLU A 47 -5.46 -8.98 11.33
N CYS A 48 -4.93 -7.85 10.90
CA CYS A 48 -5.67 -6.87 10.12
C CYS A 48 -4.69 -6.13 9.20
N ARG A 49 -5.07 -5.99 7.95
CA ARG A 49 -4.28 -5.27 6.95
C ARG A 49 -5.12 -4.21 6.28
N ARG A 50 -4.53 -3.06 6.03
CA ARG A 50 -5.18 -2.02 5.25
C ARG A 50 -4.16 -1.26 4.43
N ILE A 51 -4.61 -0.64 3.36
CA ILE A 51 -3.76 0.10 2.43
C ILE A 51 -4.37 1.46 2.14
N SER A 52 -3.53 2.46 1.99
CA SER A 52 -3.91 3.80 1.60
C SER A 52 -2.88 4.36 0.64
N VAL A 53 -3.27 5.36 -0.15
CA VAL A 53 -2.37 6.07 -1.04
C VAL A 53 -2.01 7.42 -0.40
N VAL A 54 -0.74 7.78 -0.46
CA VAL A 54 -0.25 9.09 -0.03
C VAL A 54 -0.38 10.03 -1.23
N ASP A 55 -1.17 11.08 -1.11
CA ASP A 55 -1.31 12.04 -2.19
C ASP A 55 -0.12 12.99 -2.26
N LYS A 56 -0.11 13.87 -3.23
CA LYS A 56 1.01 14.80 -3.48
C LYS A 56 1.21 15.80 -2.33
N ASP A 57 0.20 16.01 -1.50
CA ASP A 57 0.27 16.90 -0.34
C ASP A 57 0.71 16.16 0.93
N GLY A 58 0.95 14.87 0.83
CA GLY A 58 1.38 14.04 1.95
C GLY A 58 0.22 13.50 2.79
N GLU A 59 -1.01 13.66 2.33
CA GLU A 59 -2.18 13.16 3.06
C GLU A 59 -2.56 11.77 2.59
N LEU A 60 -3.09 10.97 3.50
CA LEU A 60 -3.55 9.63 3.19
C LEU A 60 -4.98 9.68 2.64
N THR A 61 -5.23 8.87 1.62
CA THR A 61 -6.59 8.64 1.13
C THR A 61 -7.32 7.68 2.06
N ASP A 62 -8.55 7.32 1.71
CA ASP A 62 -9.31 6.37 2.51
C ASP A 62 -8.61 5.02 2.58
N TRP A 63 -8.64 4.42 3.76
CA TRP A 63 -8.05 3.10 3.97
C TRP A 63 -8.93 2.01 3.38
N ILE A 64 -8.28 1.04 2.77
CA ILE A 64 -8.95 -0.12 2.17
C ILE A 64 -8.42 -1.38 2.85
N MET A 65 -9.32 -2.19 3.37
CA MET A 65 -8.97 -3.47 3.98
C MET A 65 -8.74 -4.53 2.91
N PHE A 66 -7.76 -5.38 3.11
CA PHE A 66 -7.47 -6.45 2.16
C PHE A 66 -6.88 -7.71 2.77
#